data_7b194f2511e0e3439d94335fbde1f758
#
_entry.id   7b194f2511e0e3439d94335fbde1f758
#
_cell.length_a   1.000
_cell.length_b   1.000
_cell.length_c   1.000
_cell.angle_alpha   90.00
_cell.angle_beta   90.00
_cell.angle_gamma   90.00
#
_symmetry.space_group_name_H-M   'P 1'
#
loop_
_entity.id
_entity.type
_entity.pdbx_description
1 polymer ?
#
loop_
_entity_poly.entity_id
_entity_poly.type
_entity_poly.pdbx_seq_one_letter_code
_entity_poly.pdbx_strand_id
1 'polypeptide(L)'
;MEERYLLLDQLLSNNNYATVERECTVELCNKGSNDDKDEWEIIRSHSLENNLVGGLMTYLSDNNLLSPEETLTVYLNTLKTMNTEQMGNYLGIESLFNTSDTDKNSIATALVELFHSTFDFNISSCDEESYNAVIQTKITTFDSNAILTAYQNELDTYLSSADAVIDGSVKRYEKSMQLLLSKIKSNTATVQTAAVF
;
A
#
# COMPACT_ATOMS: atom_id res chain seq x y z
N MET A 1 -23.59 4.41 -5.67
CA MET A 1 -23.40 5.02 -4.34
C MET A 1 -24.06 6.40 -4.23
N GLU A 2 -23.89 7.32 -5.14
CA GLU A 2 -24.50 8.66 -5.12
C GLU A 2 -26.04 8.67 -4.96
N GLU A 3 -26.75 7.79 -5.66
CA GLU A 3 -28.21 7.72 -5.57
C GLU A 3 -28.73 7.38 -4.16
N ARG A 4 -28.00 6.56 -3.40
CA ARG A 4 -28.37 6.20 -2.03
C ARG A 4 -28.16 7.35 -1.05
N TYR A 5 -27.09 8.11 -1.19
CA TYR A 5 -26.86 9.30 -0.38
C TYR A 5 -27.89 10.38 -0.66
N LEU A 6 -28.27 10.55 -1.92
CA LEU A 6 -29.36 11.47 -2.30
C LEU A 6 -30.70 11.06 -1.71
N LEU A 7 -31.01 9.76 -1.69
CA LEU A 7 -32.26 9.26 -1.09
C LEU A 7 -32.26 9.45 0.44
N LEU A 8 -31.13 9.19 1.11
CA LEU A 8 -30.98 9.41 2.53
C LEU A 8 -31.10 10.90 2.89
N ASP A 9 -30.47 11.77 2.12
CA ASP A 9 -30.55 13.22 2.30
C ASP A 9 -31.98 13.74 2.14
N GLN A 10 -32.71 13.22 1.15
CA GLN A 10 -34.13 13.53 0.96
C GLN A 10 -35.00 13.07 2.13
N LEU A 11 -34.75 11.86 2.67
CA LEU A 11 -35.47 11.33 3.82
C LEU A 11 -35.19 12.15 5.09
N LEU A 12 -33.95 12.52 5.32
CA LEU A 12 -33.55 13.35 6.46
C LEU A 12 -34.08 14.79 6.33
N SER A 13 -34.15 15.34 5.14
CA SER A 13 -34.64 16.69 4.87
C SER A 13 -36.16 16.82 5.09
N ASN A 14 -36.92 15.74 4.96
CA ASN A 14 -38.37 15.76 5.11
C ASN A 14 -38.85 15.79 6.57
N ASN A 15 -37.96 15.71 7.56
CA ASN A 15 -38.26 15.78 9.02
C ASN A 15 -39.44 14.91 9.49
N ASN A 16 -39.75 13.83 8.78
CA ASN A 16 -40.86 12.93 9.06
C ASN A 16 -40.38 11.52 9.36
N TYR A 17 -39.59 11.40 10.44
CA TYR A 17 -39.05 10.11 10.87
C TYR A 17 -39.56 9.75 12.27
N ALA A 18 -39.79 8.47 12.48
CA ALA A 18 -40.16 7.92 13.77
C ALA A 18 -38.95 7.89 14.71
N THR A 19 -39.19 8.17 15.98
CA THR A 19 -38.16 7.95 17.01
C THR A 19 -38.14 6.49 17.45
N VAL A 20 -36.97 5.97 17.73
CA VAL A 20 -36.77 4.62 18.26
C VAL A 20 -35.97 4.71 19.56
N GLU A 21 -36.48 4.03 20.59
CA GLU A 21 -35.77 3.87 21.86
C GLU A 21 -34.92 2.60 21.77
N ARG A 22 -33.65 2.70 22.15
CA ARG A 22 -32.70 1.57 22.20
C ARG A 22 -31.95 1.58 23.52
N GLU A 23 -31.87 0.41 24.14
CA GLU A 23 -31.00 0.19 25.28
C GLU A 23 -29.57 -0.09 24.76
N CYS A 24 -28.59 0.58 25.34
CA CYS A 24 -27.18 0.31 25.06
C CYS A 24 -26.37 0.29 26.36
N THR A 25 -25.33 -0.55 26.37
CA THR A 25 -24.36 -0.60 27.46
C THR A 25 -23.20 0.34 27.10
N VAL A 26 -22.89 1.24 28.02
CA VAL A 26 -21.73 2.14 27.90
C VAL A 26 -20.66 1.66 28.86
N GLU A 27 -19.51 1.31 28.34
CA GLU A 27 -18.34 0.95 29.12
C GLU A 27 -17.50 2.18 29.42
N LEU A 28 -17.08 2.32 30.67
CA LEU A 28 -16.23 3.41 31.14
C LEU A 28 -14.93 2.86 31.69
N CYS A 29 -13.81 3.48 31.35
CA CYS A 29 -12.54 3.23 32.01
C CYS A 29 -12.11 4.44 32.82
N ASN A 30 -11.49 4.19 33.99
CA ASN A 30 -10.90 5.24 34.81
C ASN A 30 -9.43 5.36 34.42
N LYS A 31 -9.04 6.51 33.88
CA LYS A 31 -7.66 6.85 33.53
C LYS A 31 -6.91 7.62 34.63
N GLY A 32 -7.59 7.93 35.73
CA GLY A 32 -6.98 8.64 36.85
C GLY A 32 -5.80 7.87 37.42
N SER A 33 -4.62 8.48 37.41
CA SER A 33 -3.44 7.95 38.05
C SER A 33 -3.19 8.69 39.36
N ASN A 34 -3.21 7.94 40.45
CA ASN A 34 -2.62 8.16 41.78
C ASN A 34 -2.81 9.47 42.57
N ASP A 35 -3.44 10.51 42.04
CA ASP A 35 -3.69 11.74 42.79
C ASP A 35 -5.14 12.22 42.60
N ASP A 36 -6.03 11.73 43.47
CA ASP A 36 -7.34 12.28 43.91
C ASP A 36 -8.35 12.80 42.88
N LYS A 37 -8.24 12.47 41.60
CA LYS A 37 -9.32 12.75 40.64
C LYS A 37 -9.57 11.55 39.73
N ASP A 38 -10.74 10.96 39.90
CA ASP A 38 -11.26 9.98 38.96
C ASP A 38 -11.49 10.66 37.59
N GLU A 39 -10.77 10.22 36.58
CA GLU A 39 -10.95 10.65 35.19
C GLU A 39 -11.57 9.50 34.42
N TRP A 40 -12.89 9.57 34.25
CA TRP A 40 -13.66 8.56 33.54
C TRP A 40 -13.73 8.87 32.05
N GLU A 41 -13.37 7.91 31.22
CA GLU A 41 -13.49 7.99 29.77
C GLU A 41 -14.44 6.92 29.26
N ILE A 42 -15.27 7.29 28.29
CA ILE A 42 -16.16 6.35 27.60
C ILE A 42 -15.33 5.52 26.63
N ILE A 43 -15.39 4.19 26.80
CA ILE A 43 -14.82 3.27 25.82
C ILE A 43 -15.73 3.26 24.60
N ARG A 44 -15.23 3.76 23.49
CA ARG A 44 -15.95 3.72 22.23
C ARG A 44 -16.07 2.30 21.75
N SER A 45 -17.28 1.91 21.38
CA SER A 45 -17.56 0.64 20.73
C SER A 45 -18.46 0.88 19.52
N HIS A 46 -18.33 0.06 18.50
CA HIS A 46 -19.21 0.15 17.33
C HIS A 46 -20.68 -0.06 17.69
N SER A 47 -20.93 -0.93 18.66
CA SER A 47 -22.29 -1.13 19.18
C SER A 47 -22.87 0.15 19.78
N LEU A 48 -22.09 0.89 20.58
CA LEU A 48 -22.50 2.17 21.14
C LEU A 48 -22.72 3.20 20.03
N GLU A 49 -21.77 3.35 19.13
CA GLU A 49 -21.84 4.31 18.02
C GLU A 49 -23.05 4.03 17.12
N ASN A 50 -23.27 2.76 16.76
CA ASN A 50 -24.42 2.35 15.96
C ASN A 50 -25.77 2.64 16.68
N ASN A 51 -25.85 2.38 17.98
CA ASN A 51 -27.06 2.66 18.76
C ASN A 51 -27.32 4.17 18.89
N LEU A 52 -26.28 4.99 19.03
CA LEU A 52 -26.44 6.46 19.07
C LEU A 52 -27.05 7.03 17.79
N VAL A 53 -26.80 6.40 16.65
CA VAL A 53 -27.40 6.79 15.36
C VAL A 53 -28.58 5.91 14.94
N GLY A 54 -29.28 5.29 15.94
CA GLY A 54 -30.49 4.53 15.68
C GLY A 54 -30.31 3.24 14.88
N GLY A 55 -29.10 2.70 14.80
CA GLY A 55 -28.79 1.51 14.03
C GLY A 55 -28.43 1.78 12.56
N LEU A 56 -28.31 3.05 12.17
CA LEU A 56 -28.02 3.44 10.80
C LEU A 56 -26.68 2.90 10.29
N MET A 57 -25.67 2.79 11.18
CA MET A 57 -24.36 2.27 10.83
C MET A 57 -24.40 0.81 10.37
N THR A 58 -25.26 -0.02 11.00
CA THR A 58 -25.46 -1.41 10.54
C THR A 58 -26.00 -1.44 9.11
N TYR A 59 -26.95 -0.55 8.79
CA TYR A 59 -27.52 -0.45 7.45
C TYR A 59 -26.52 0.07 6.42
N LEU A 60 -25.65 0.98 6.81
CA LEU A 60 -24.62 1.54 5.95
C LEU A 60 -23.42 0.58 5.78
N SER A 61 -23.13 -0.23 6.80
CA SER A 61 -22.03 -1.20 6.76
C SER A 61 -22.37 -2.50 6.05
N ASP A 62 -23.66 -2.88 6.02
CA ASP A 62 -24.08 -4.12 5.38
C ASP A 62 -24.21 -3.98 3.86
N ASN A 63 -23.44 -4.78 3.12
CA ASN A 63 -23.53 -5.05 1.68
C ASN A 63 -23.04 -3.98 0.68
N ASN A 64 -22.50 -2.83 1.10
CA ASN A 64 -22.05 -1.79 0.16
C ASN A 64 -20.65 -1.28 0.42
N LEU A 65 -20.02 -1.68 1.49
CA LEU A 65 -18.60 -1.47 1.73
C LEU A 65 -17.84 -2.70 1.21
N LEU A 66 -16.68 -2.46 0.67
CA LEU A 66 -15.78 -3.55 0.31
C LEU A 66 -15.41 -4.34 1.57
N SER A 67 -15.41 -5.67 1.45
CA SER A 67 -14.83 -6.51 2.51
C SER A 67 -13.35 -6.18 2.69
N PRO A 68 -12.71 -6.57 3.81
CA PRO A 68 -11.28 -6.38 3.98
C PRO A 68 -10.47 -6.98 2.83
N GLU A 69 -10.84 -8.15 2.35
CA GLU A 69 -10.22 -8.84 1.22
C GLU A 69 -10.40 -8.06 -0.10
N GLU A 70 -11.60 -7.57 -0.37
CA GLU A 70 -11.87 -6.71 -1.53
C GLU A 70 -11.12 -5.39 -1.44
N THR A 71 -11.05 -4.80 -0.25
CA THR A 71 -10.31 -3.55 0.01
C THR A 71 -8.83 -3.73 -0.30
N LEU A 72 -8.22 -4.82 0.21
CA LEU A 72 -6.82 -5.14 -0.09
C LEU A 72 -6.62 -5.42 -1.59
N THR A 73 -7.55 -6.13 -2.21
CA THR A 73 -7.52 -6.42 -3.65
C THR A 73 -7.53 -5.14 -4.48
N VAL A 74 -8.40 -4.19 -4.16
CA VAL A 74 -8.45 -2.88 -4.83
C VAL A 74 -7.14 -2.12 -4.62
N TYR A 75 -6.62 -2.09 -3.39
CA TYR A 75 -5.36 -1.43 -3.05
C TYR A 75 -4.19 -2.01 -3.86
N LEU A 76 -3.99 -3.33 -3.83
CA LEU A 76 -2.90 -3.99 -4.55
C LEU A 76 -3.02 -3.87 -6.08
N ASN A 77 -4.25 -3.90 -6.62
CA ASN A 77 -4.48 -3.63 -8.03
C ASN A 77 -4.20 -2.18 -8.40
N THR A 78 -4.42 -1.23 -7.49
CA THR A 78 -4.06 0.18 -7.73
C THR A 78 -2.55 0.32 -7.91
N LEU A 79 -1.73 -0.41 -7.16
CA LEU A 79 -0.27 -0.42 -7.35
C LEU A 79 0.14 -0.89 -8.75
N LYS A 80 -0.57 -1.88 -9.32
CA LYS A 80 -0.33 -2.36 -10.69
C LYS A 80 -0.60 -1.30 -11.76
N THR A 81 -1.44 -0.31 -11.48
CA THR A 81 -1.91 0.69 -12.45
C THR A 81 -1.30 2.08 -12.23
N MET A 82 -0.53 2.28 -11.16
CA MET A 82 0.15 3.54 -10.90
C MET A 82 1.13 3.86 -12.03
N ASN A 83 1.13 5.11 -12.50
CA ASN A 83 2.17 5.55 -13.43
C ASN A 83 3.53 5.69 -12.71
N THR A 84 4.58 5.95 -13.48
CA THR A 84 5.96 6.04 -12.95
C THR A 84 6.10 7.09 -11.86
N GLU A 85 5.48 8.26 -12.02
CA GLU A 85 5.53 9.36 -11.04
C GLU A 85 4.79 8.98 -9.74
N GLN A 86 3.58 8.43 -9.86
CA GLN A 86 2.79 7.97 -8.71
C GLN A 86 3.52 6.86 -7.94
N MET A 87 4.12 5.90 -8.64
CA MET A 87 4.89 4.83 -8.03
C MET A 87 6.17 5.38 -7.39
N GLY A 88 6.84 6.35 -8.00
CA GLY A 88 7.99 7.03 -7.43
C GLY A 88 7.68 7.68 -6.10
N ASN A 89 6.57 8.41 -6.03
CA ASN A 89 6.09 9.06 -4.81
C ASN A 89 5.71 8.02 -3.74
N TYR A 90 5.01 6.97 -4.14
CA TYR A 90 4.60 5.89 -3.24
C TYR A 90 5.79 5.14 -2.63
N LEU A 91 6.81 4.84 -3.42
CA LEU A 91 8.03 4.14 -2.97
C LEU A 91 9.04 5.07 -2.29
N GLY A 92 8.82 6.39 -2.26
CA GLY A 92 9.76 7.36 -1.71
C GLY A 92 11.05 7.50 -2.54
N ILE A 93 11.01 7.17 -3.83
CA ILE A 93 12.14 7.24 -4.76
C ILE A 93 12.07 8.43 -5.71
N GLU A 94 11.30 9.46 -5.36
CA GLU A 94 11.13 10.68 -6.19
C GLU A 94 12.47 11.32 -6.57
N SER A 95 13.46 11.21 -5.70
CA SER A 95 14.80 11.74 -5.97
C SER A 95 15.51 11.06 -7.14
N LEU A 96 15.07 9.86 -7.54
CA LEU A 96 15.55 9.19 -8.75
C LEU A 96 14.89 9.68 -10.02
N PHE A 97 13.66 10.24 -9.92
CA PHE A 97 12.89 10.76 -11.06
C PHE A 97 13.11 12.25 -11.31
N ASN A 98 13.36 13.03 -10.25
CA ASN A 98 13.52 14.48 -10.31
C ASN A 98 14.98 14.94 -10.41
N THR A 99 15.82 14.14 -11.05
CA THR A 99 17.24 14.46 -11.26
C THR A 99 17.49 14.90 -12.70
N SER A 100 18.46 15.78 -12.88
CA SER A 100 18.99 16.10 -14.22
C SER A 100 19.81 14.96 -14.85
N ASP A 101 20.02 13.90 -14.10
CA ASP A 101 20.74 12.70 -14.52
C ASP A 101 19.78 11.77 -15.26
N THR A 102 19.91 11.73 -16.58
CA THR A 102 19.11 10.91 -17.49
C THR A 102 19.24 9.41 -17.22
N ASP A 103 20.39 8.95 -16.72
CA ASP A 103 20.62 7.54 -16.43
C ASP A 103 19.82 7.08 -15.22
N LYS A 104 19.77 7.91 -14.16
CA LYS A 104 18.94 7.62 -12.99
C LYS A 104 17.45 7.59 -13.34
N ASN A 105 16.98 8.54 -14.13
CA ASN A 105 15.58 8.55 -14.60
C ASN A 105 15.27 7.29 -15.41
N SER A 106 16.19 6.84 -16.25
CA SER A 106 16.02 5.62 -17.05
C SER A 106 15.97 4.37 -16.19
N ILE A 107 16.80 4.29 -15.13
CA ILE A 107 16.79 3.19 -14.16
C ILE A 107 15.46 3.19 -13.38
N ALA A 108 15.02 4.33 -12.89
CA ALA A 108 13.77 4.45 -12.14
C ALA A 108 12.57 4.01 -12.99
N THR A 109 12.51 4.47 -14.25
CA THR A 109 11.46 4.05 -15.19
C THR A 109 11.50 2.54 -15.43
N ALA A 110 12.67 1.98 -15.68
CA ALA A 110 12.83 0.54 -15.90
C ALA A 110 12.45 -0.30 -14.67
N LEU A 111 12.72 0.18 -13.46
CA LEU A 111 12.27 -0.49 -12.22
C LEU A 111 10.76 -0.51 -12.08
N VAL A 112 10.07 0.60 -12.40
CA VAL A 112 8.60 0.65 -12.38
C VAL A 112 8.00 -0.27 -13.45
N GLU A 113 8.54 -0.27 -14.66
CA GLU A 113 8.13 -1.18 -15.74
C GLU A 113 8.32 -2.64 -15.33
N LEU A 114 9.46 -2.97 -14.73
CA LEU A 114 9.76 -4.31 -14.23
C LEU A 114 8.80 -4.70 -13.10
N PHE A 115 8.51 -3.79 -12.16
CA PHE A 115 7.51 -4.01 -11.13
C PHE A 115 6.16 -4.34 -11.75
N HIS A 116 5.65 -3.53 -12.68
CA HIS A 116 4.35 -3.76 -13.31
C HIS A 116 4.26 -5.09 -14.05
N SER A 117 5.38 -5.53 -14.65
CA SER A 117 5.42 -6.79 -15.41
C SER A 117 5.53 -8.04 -14.51
N THR A 118 6.03 -7.88 -13.29
CA THR A 118 6.32 -9.02 -12.40
C THR A 118 5.44 -9.07 -11.16
N PHE A 119 4.84 -7.92 -10.77
CA PHE A 119 4.03 -7.85 -9.57
C PHE A 119 2.73 -8.62 -9.73
N ASP A 120 2.53 -9.57 -8.83
CA ASP A 120 1.29 -10.32 -8.68
C ASP A 120 1.04 -10.64 -7.22
N PHE A 121 -0.19 -10.95 -6.86
CA PHE A 121 -0.55 -11.30 -5.50
C PHE A 121 -1.64 -12.36 -5.45
N ASN A 122 -1.62 -13.12 -4.37
CA ASN A 122 -2.65 -14.11 -4.07
C ASN A 122 -2.98 -14.06 -2.59
N ILE A 123 -4.22 -13.75 -2.26
CA ILE A 123 -4.74 -13.75 -0.90
C ILE A 123 -4.97 -15.20 -0.48
N SER A 124 -4.40 -15.62 0.64
CA SER A 124 -4.42 -16.99 1.12
C SER A 124 -5.47 -17.21 2.21
N SER A 125 -5.63 -16.23 3.11
CA SER A 125 -6.67 -16.22 4.14
C SER A 125 -6.97 -14.79 4.59
N CYS A 126 -8.20 -14.62 5.10
CA CYS A 126 -8.64 -13.40 5.74
C CYS A 126 -9.33 -13.81 7.05
N ASP A 127 -8.77 -13.38 8.17
CA ASP A 127 -9.33 -13.58 9.50
C ASP A 127 -9.88 -12.25 9.99
N GLU A 128 -11.21 -12.16 10.09
CA GLU A 128 -11.91 -10.94 10.51
C GLU A 128 -12.29 -11.03 11.97
N GLU A 129 -11.89 -10.02 12.75
CA GLU A 129 -12.36 -9.79 14.11
C GLU A 129 -13.01 -8.41 14.17
N SER A 130 -14.20 -8.31 14.71
CA SER A 130 -15.09 -7.14 14.87
C SER A 130 -14.65 -5.79 14.23
N TYR A 131 -13.38 -5.39 14.33
CA TYR A 131 -12.82 -4.10 13.82
C TYR A 131 -11.47 -4.24 13.12
N ASN A 132 -10.90 -5.42 13.15
CA ASN A 132 -9.61 -5.70 12.55
C ASN A 132 -9.76 -6.89 11.61
N ALA A 133 -9.03 -6.86 10.53
CA ALA A 133 -8.86 -8.03 9.67
C ALA A 133 -7.37 -8.29 9.50
N VAL A 134 -7.00 -9.55 9.54
CA VAL A 134 -5.64 -10.01 9.25
C VAL A 134 -5.68 -10.81 7.97
N ILE A 135 -5.00 -10.31 6.95
CA ILE A 135 -5.02 -10.90 5.61
C ILE A 135 -3.63 -11.44 5.28
N GLN A 136 -3.55 -12.75 5.06
CA GLN A 136 -2.32 -13.40 4.60
C GLN A 136 -2.29 -13.41 3.08
N THR A 137 -1.23 -12.87 2.52
CA THR A 137 -1.09 -12.68 1.07
C THR A 137 0.29 -13.16 0.63
N LYS A 138 0.35 -13.79 -0.53
CA LYS A 138 1.61 -14.08 -1.22
C LYS A 138 1.80 -13.03 -2.30
N ILE A 139 2.91 -12.30 -2.21
CA ILE A 139 3.30 -11.28 -3.19
C ILE A 139 4.42 -11.85 -4.04
N THR A 140 4.25 -11.76 -5.35
CA THR A 140 5.28 -12.06 -6.34
C THR A 140 5.80 -10.74 -6.91
N THR A 141 7.11 -10.58 -6.96
CA THR A 141 7.77 -9.41 -7.56
C THR A 141 9.10 -9.81 -8.18
N PHE A 142 9.80 -8.88 -8.82
CA PHE A 142 11.12 -9.16 -9.39
C PHE A 142 12.14 -9.51 -8.29
N ASP A 143 13.08 -10.40 -8.64
CA ASP A 143 14.19 -10.76 -7.74
C ASP A 143 15.33 -9.74 -7.87
N SER A 144 15.38 -8.83 -6.89
CA SER A 144 16.46 -7.81 -6.82
C SER A 144 17.84 -8.41 -6.61
N ASN A 145 17.95 -9.55 -5.90
CA ASN A 145 19.25 -10.22 -5.70
C ASN A 145 19.78 -10.79 -7.00
N ALA A 146 18.90 -11.34 -7.84
CA ALA A 146 19.31 -11.82 -9.17
C ALA A 146 19.84 -10.65 -10.05
N ILE A 147 19.16 -9.49 -10.02
CA ILE A 147 19.61 -8.29 -10.75
C ILE A 147 20.96 -7.83 -10.24
N LEU A 148 21.12 -7.67 -8.92
CA LEU A 148 22.36 -7.17 -8.32
C LEU A 148 23.53 -8.13 -8.54
N THR A 149 23.30 -9.43 -8.42
CA THR A 149 24.34 -10.44 -8.69
C THR A 149 24.80 -10.40 -10.15
N ALA A 150 23.86 -10.34 -11.09
CA ALA A 150 24.18 -10.23 -12.50
C ALA A 150 24.92 -8.93 -12.84
N TYR A 151 24.51 -7.81 -12.21
CA TYR A 151 25.17 -6.52 -12.35
C TYR A 151 26.60 -6.55 -11.81
N GLN A 152 26.81 -7.04 -10.59
CA GLN A 152 28.13 -7.11 -9.95
C GLN A 152 29.10 -7.94 -10.78
N ASN A 153 28.70 -9.12 -11.25
CA ASN A 153 29.53 -9.99 -12.07
C ASN A 153 30.02 -9.30 -13.37
N GLU A 154 29.12 -8.55 -14.01
CA GLU A 154 29.45 -7.85 -15.25
C GLU A 154 30.27 -6.59 -14.99
N LEU A 155 29.99 -5.88 -13.90
CA LEU A 155 30.78 -4.73 -13.46
C LEU A 155 32.22 -5.15 -13.12
N ASP A 156 32.42 -6.26 -12.40
CA ASP A 156 33.75 -6.78 -12.06
C ASP A 156 34.51 -7.19 -13.33
N THR A 157 33.83 -7.79 -14.30
CA THR A 157 34.40 -8.12 -15.60
C THR A 157 34.86 -6.87 -16.32
N TYR A 158 34.03 -5.83 -16.39
CA TYR A 158 34.38 -4.56 -16.98
C TYR A 158 35.55 -3.89 -16.24
N LEU A 159 35.51 -3.79 -14.92
CA LEU A 159 36.56 -3.14 -14.12
C LEU A 159 37.92 -3.85 -14.24
N SER A 160 37.93 -5.14 -14.57
CA SER A 160 39.13 -5.92 -14.83
C SER A 160 39.65 -5.79 -16.28
N SER A 161 38.91 -5.08 -17.14
CA SER A 161 39.28 -4.90 -18.56
C SER A 161 40.25 -3.74 -18.79
N ALA A 162 40.95 -3.74 -19.93
CA ALA A 162 41.76 -2.63 -20.36
C ALA A 162 40.94 -1.35 -20.62
N ASP A 163 39.68 -1.49 -21.03
CA ASP A 163 38.78 -0.38 -21.29
C ASP A 163 38.51 0.43 -20.03
N ALA A 164 38.33 -0.23 -18.89
CA ALA A 164 38.12 0.47 -17.61
C ALA A 164 39.34 1.30 -17.17
N VAL A 165 40.54 0.93 -17.58
CA VAL A 165 41.74 1.72 -17.30
C VAL A 165 41.77 2.98 -18.15
N ILE A 166 41.34 2.88 -19.41
CA ILE A 166 41.33 3.96 -20.40
C ILE A 166 40.19 4.97 -20.12
N ASP A 167 39.02 4.49 -19.67
CA ASP A 167 37.80 5.26 -19.61
C ASP A 167 37.79 6.38 -18.53
N GLY A 168 38.64 6.30 -17.55
CA GLY A 168 38.59 7.28 -16.43
C GLY A 168 37.32 7.19 -15.57
N SER A 169 37.19 8.05 -14.55
CA SER A 169 36.13 7.92 -13.53
C SER A 169 34.72 8.19 -14.07
N VAL A 170 34.57 9.19 -14.93
CA VAL A 170 33.24 9.60 -15.46
C VAL A 170 32.66 8.49 -16.34
N LYS A 171 33.42 8.03 -17.31
CA LYS A 171 32.95 6.95 -18.20
C LYS A 171 32.72 5.64 -17.47
N ARG A 172 33.52 5.32 -16.45
CA ARG A 172 33.26 4.15 -15.58
C ARG A 172 31.95 4.25 -14.87
N TYR A 173 31.60 5.45 -14.36
CA TYR A 173 30.28 5.68 -13.76
C TYR A 173 29.16 5.48 -14.77
N GLU A 174 29.24 6.13 -15.93
CA GLU A 174 28.25 6.00 -17.01
C GLU A 174 28.09 4.53 -17.43
N LYS A 175 29.20 3.80 -17.61
CA LYS A 175 29.18 2.38 -17.95
C LYS A 175 28.50 1.53 -16.85
N SER A 176 28.82 1.80 -15.59
CA SER A 176 28.19 1.15 -14.45
C SER A 176 26.65 1.33 -14.44
N MET A 177 26.17 2.55 -14.69
CA MET A 177 24.72 2.83 -14.77
C MET A 177 24.06 2.13 -15.96
N GLN A 178 24.73 2.10 -17.12
CA GLN A 178 24.24 1.36 -18.30
C GLN A 178 24.17 -0.15 -18.07
N LEU A 179 25.15 -0.72 -17.38
CA LEU A 179 25.14 -2.13 -17.00
C LEU A 179 23.98 -2.44 -16.07
N LEU A 180 23.77 -1.62 -15.03
CA LEU A 180 22.65 -1.78 -14.12
C LEU A 180 21.30 -1.70 -14.86
N LEU A 181 21.12 -0.68 -15.70
CA LEU A 181 19.91 -0.53 -16.51
C LEU A 181 19.66 -1.75 -17.42
N SER A 182 20.72 -2.27 -18.04
CA SER A 182 20.66 -3.48 -18.87
C SER A 182 20.18 -4.69 -18.07
N LYS A 183 20.70 -4.88 -16.84
CA LYS A 183 20.29 -6.01 -15.99
C LYS A 183 18.86 -5.89 -15.49
N ILE A 184 18.41 -4.69 -15.16
CA ILE A 184 17.00 -4.44 -14.81
C ILE A 184 16.10 -4.82 -15.99
N LYS A 185 16.40 -4.32 -17.19
CA LYS A 185 15.59 -4.58 -18.40
C LYS A 185 15.59 -6.04 -18.85
N SER A 186 16.68 -6.77 -18.61
CA SER A 186 16.80 -8.18 -18.99
C SER A 186 16.35 -9.16 -17.91
N ASN A 187 15.99 -8.67 -16.71
CA ASN A 187 15.60 -9.54 -15.62
C ASN A 187 14.25 -10.20 -15.89
N THR A 188 14.21 -11.52 -15.71
CA THR A 188 12.99 -12.33 -15.74
C THR A 188 12.78 -13.11 -14.44
N ALA A 189 13.72 -13.01 -13.50
CA ALA A 189 13.64 -13.69 -12.23
C ALA A 189 12.64 -12.99 -11.31
N THR A 190 11.80 -13.78 -10.64
CA THR A 190 10.84 -13.34 -9.66
C THR A 190 11.06 -14.02 -8.33
N VAL A 191 10.64 -13.36 -7.25
CA VAL A 191 10.62 -13.89 -5.90
C VAL A 191 9.22 -13.80 -5.32
N GLN A 192 8.84 -14.79 -4.53
CA GLN A 192 7.57 -14.81 -3.83
C GLN A 192 7.81 -14.64 -2.33
N THR A 193 7.10 -13.70 -1.72
CA THR A 193 7.20 -13.38 -0.29
C THR A 193 5.82 -13.44 0.35
N ALA A 194 5.73 -14.00 1.55
CA ALA A 194 4.53 -13.92 2.37
C ALA A 194 4.45 -12.52 3.01
N ALA A 195 3.30 -11.89 2.91
CA ALA A 195 2.99 -10.62 3.56
C ALA A 195 1.71 -10.76 4.39
N VAL A 196 1.65 -10.04 5.48
CA VAL A 196 0.49 -9.96 6.37
C VAL A 196 0.07 -8.50 6.44
N PHE A 197 -1.19 -8.23 6.13
CA PHE A 197 -1.80 -6.91 6.15
C PHE A 197 -2.81 -6.80 7.27
#